data_d207ecb48a41d2b4ccc5c95cbf791c9a
#
_entry.id   d207ecb48a41d2b4ccc5c95cbf791c9a
#
_cell.length_a   1.000
_cell.length_b   1.000
_cell.length_c   1.000
_cell.angle_alpha   90.00
_cell.angle_beta   90.00
_cell.angle_gamma   90.00
#
_symmetry.space_group_name_H-M   'P 1'
#
loop_
_entity.id
_entity.type
_entity.pdbx_description
1 polymer ?
#
loop_
_entity_poly.entity_id
_entity_poly.type
_entity_poly.pdbx_seq_one_letter_code
_entity_poly.pdbx_strand_id
1 'polypeptide(L)'
;KDKDDYILQPVLVASGYFLSGIIALYFIFVKWKYRLYKPVFRTIIFTIKGSTDVFINTLMPNLYNNLSVLLLGFFGGDTANGIYYAGRKFGQVAYSVLNTLTNVFFPYLSRKIEYHSLYAKFNLGVSGLGSLILFVFAPLLIRLFFGEGYGDAIIVLRITAFALLFTNMDSVYGQNYLI
;
A
#
# COMPACT_ATOMS: atom_id res chain seq x y z
N LYS A 1 22.26 -19.18 9.97
CA LYS A 1 21.77 -17.81 9.61
C LYS A 1 22.90 -16.86 9.96
N ASP A 2 23.65 -16.45 8.95
CA ASP A 2 24.75 -15.52 9.12
C ASP A 2 24.22 -14.10 9.35
N LYS A 3 24.98 -13.32 10.14
CA LYS A 3 24.61 -11.92 10.46
C LYS A 3 24.53 -11.01 9.22
N ASP A 4 24.98 -11.48 8.06
CA ASP A 4 25.04 -10.71 6.81
C ASP A 4 23.83 -10.97 5.88
N ASP A 5 22.93 -11.90 6.24
CA ASP A 5 21.73 -12.21 5.46
C ASP A 5 20.76 -11.02 5.31
N TYR A 6 20.84 -10.03 6.23
CA TYR A 6 19.99 -8.83 6.14
C TYR A 6 20.35 -7.92 4.96
N ILE A 7 21.59 -7.99 4.44
CA ILE A 7 22.03 -7.22 3.27
C ILE A 7 21.52 -7.84 1.97
N LEU A 8 21.32 -9.16 1.96
CA LEU A 8 20.89 -9.89 0.77
C LEU A 8 19.48 -9.46 0.31
N GLN A 9 18.58 -9.20 1.25
CA GLN A 9 17.22 -8.79 0.94
C GLN A 9 17.13 -7.44 0.19
N PRO A 10 17.74 -6.34 0.66
CA PRO A 10 17.79 -5.09 -0.10
C PRO A 10 18.45 -5.22 -1.46
N VAL A 11 19.52 -6.01 -1.58
CA VAL A 11 20.21 -6.25 -2.84
C VAL A 11 19.34 -6.97 -3.84
N LEU A 12 18.62 -8.02 -3.43
CA LEU A 12 17.67 -8.75 -4.29
C LEU A 12 16.51 -7.85 -4.74
N VAL A 13 15.97 -7.05 -3.84
CA VAL A 13 14.90 -6.09 -4.18
C VAL A 13 15.41 -5.04 -5.15
N ALA A 14 16.58 -4.45 -4.90
CA ALA A 14 17.19 -3.46 -5.78
C ALA A 14 17.51 -4.04 -7.16
N SER A 15 18.03 -5.27 -7.24
CA SER A 15 18.28 -5.94 -8.52
C SER A 15 17.00 -6.20 -9.32
N GLY A 16 15.90 -6.57 -8.64
CA GLY A 16 14.59 -6.74 -9.26
C GLY A 16 14.06 -5.43 -9.87
N TYR A 17 14.15 -4.31 -9.15
CA TYR A 17 13.77 -3.00 -9.68
C TYR A 17 14.68 -2.56 -10.84
N PHE A 18 15.97 -2.81 -10.75
CA PHE A 18 16.92 -2.48 -11.80
C PHE A 18 16.63 -3.23 -13.10
N LEU A 19 16.40 -4.55 -13.02
CA LEU A 19 16.00 -5.36 -14.17
C LEU A 19 14.67 -4.92 -14.77
N SER A 20 13.68 -4.65 -13.93
CA SER A 20 12.38 -4.12 -14.37
C SER A 20 12.54 -2.77 -15.10
N GLY A 21 13.40 -1.89 -14.57
CA GLY A 21 13.72 -0.60 -15.20
C GLY A 21 14.35 -0.76 -16.58
N ILE A 22 15.31 -1.68 -16.73
CA ILE A 22 15.95 -1.97 -18.05
C ILE A 22 14.91 -2.48 -19.06
N ILE A 23 14.06 -3.41 -18.63
CA ILE A 23 13.00 -3.96 -19.48
C ILE A 23 12.03 -2.85 -19.91
N ALA A 24 11.62 -1.98 -19.00
CA ALA A 24 10.74 -0.86 -19.30
C ALA A 24 11.38 0.12 -20.30
N LEU A 25 12.66 0.46 -20.12
CA LEU A 25 13.41 1.30 -21.07
C LEU A 25 13.52 0.67 -22.45
N TYR A 26 13.77 -0.64 -22.51
CA TYR A 26 13.78 -1.37 -23.77
C TYR A 26 12.43 -1.24 -24.51
N PHE A 27 11.31 -1.44 -23.81
CA PHE A 27 9.98 -1.28 -24.41
C PHE A 27 9.74 0.15 -24.90
N ILE A 28 10.11 1.15 -24.10
CA ILE A 28 9.89 2.58 -24.43
C ILE A 28 10.70 2.97 -25.67
N PHE A 29 11.99 2.66 -25.68
CA PHE A 29 12.88 3.17 -26.73
C PHE A 29 12.92 2.29 -27.98
N VAL A 30 12.89 0.96 -27.82
CA VAL A 30 13.04 0.02 -28.93
C VAL A 30 11.68 -0.36 -29.52
N LYS A 31 10.72 -0.76 -28.70
CA LYS A 31 9.43 -1.22 -29.19
C LYS A 31 8.49 -0.07 -29.56
N TRP A 32 8.37 0.93 -28.69
CA TRP A 32 7.48 2.06 -28.92
C TRP A 32 8.17 3.25 -29.61
N LYS A 33 9.50 3.21 -29.79
CA LYS A 33 10.30 4.23 -30.48
C LYS A 33 10.05 5.65 -29.97
N TYR A 34 9.84 5.78 -28.65
CA TYR A 34 9.57 7.07 -28.02
C TYR A 34 10.82 7.97 -28.14
N ARG A 35 10.64 9.20 -28.60
CA ARG A 35 11.73 10.18 -28.71
C ARG A 35 11.71 11.10 -27.48
N LEU A 36 12.85 11.23 -26.84
CA LEU A 36 13.01 12.18 -25.75
C LEU A 36 13.15 13.60 -26.33
N TYR A 37 12.24 14.47 -25.93
CA TYR A 37 12.33 15.90 -26.22
C TYR A 37 12.84 16.62 -24.97
N LYS A 38 13.73 17.62 -25.16
CA LYS A 38 14.17 18.47 -24.07
C LYS A 38 13.00 19.35 -23.63
N PRO A 39 12.52 19.24 -22.39
CA PRO A 39 11.41 20.06 -21.95
C PRO A 39 11.86 21.52 -21.81
N VAL A 40 10.97 22.45 -22.13
CA VAL A 40 11.20 23.87 -21.87
C VAL A 40 11.00 24.13 -20.37
N PHE A 41 11.88 24.92 -19.75
CA PHE A 41 11.86 25.20 -18.31
C PHE A 41 10.50 25.73 -17.82
N ARG A 42 9.86 26.58 -18.64
CA ARG A 42 8.51 27.09 -18.34
C ARG A 42 7.45 25.98 -18.24
N THR A 43 7.54 24.94 -19.11
CA THR A 43 6.63 23.78 -19.08
C THR A 43 6.86 22.98 -17.80
N ILE A 44 8.11 22.79 -17.37
CA ILE A 44 8.43 22.11 -16.12
C ILE A 44 7.77 22.77 -14.93
N ILE A 45 7.93 24.11 -14.80
CA ILE A 45 7.33 24.87 -13.68
C ILE A 45 5.80 24.79 -13.73
N PHE A 46 5.20 24.91 -14.91
CA PHE A 46 3.75 24.82 -15.07
C PHE A 46 3.24 23.43 -14.66
N THR A 47 3.92 22.36 -15.09
CA THR A 47 3.56 21.00 -14.70
C THR A 47 3.71 20.78 -13.20
N ILE A 48 4.80 21.24 -12.58
CA ILE A 48 5.01 21.14 -11.14
C ILE A 48 3.87 21.83 -10.38
N LYS A 49 3.53 23.07 -10.77
CA LYS A 49 2.42 23.81 -10.13
C LYS A 49 1.08 23.11 -10.29
N GLY A 50 0.79 22.58 -11.49
CA GLY A 50 -0.46 21.84 -11.73
C GLY A 50 -0.53 20.47 -11.03
N SER A 51 0.62 19.90 -10.68
CA SER A 51 0.70 18.62 -9.98
C SER A 51 0.79 18.76 -8.45
N THR A 52 0.88 19.97 -7.92
CA THR A 52 1.10 20.20 -6.48
C THR A 52 -0.02 19.60 -5.63
N ASP A 53 -1.27 19.74 -6.04
CA ASP A 53 -2.41 19.21 -5.30
C ASP A 53 -2.38 17.67 -5.25
N VAL A 54 -2.08 17.04 -6.38
CA VAL A 54 -1.93 15.57 -6.46
C VAL A 54 -0.75 15.10 -5.62
N PHE A 55 0.37 15.85 -5.65
CA PHE A 55 1.55 15.57 -4.84
C PHE A 55 1.23 15.65 -3.34
N ILE A 56 0.57 16.70 -2.87
CA ILE A 56 0.19 16.86 -1.47
C ILE A 56 -0.77 15.75 -1.04
N ASN A 57 -1.77 15.44 -1.85
CA ASN A 57 -2.70 14.34 -1.56
C ASN A 57 -2.02 12.98 -1.42
N THR A 58 -0.94 12.74 -2.16
CA THR A 58 -0.16 11.50 -2.07
C THR A 58 0.86 11.54 -0.93
N LEU A 59 1.46 12.72 -0.70
CA LEU A 59 2.50 12.91 0.31
C LEU A 59 1.95 12.77 1.74
N MET A 60 0.79 13.36 2.03
CA MET A 60 0.23 13.41 3.39
C MET A 60 -0.02 12.02 4.00
N PRO A 61 -0.70 11.07 3.32
CA PRO A 61 -0.87 9.72 3.85
C PRO A 61 0.46 8.99 4.06
N ASN A 62 1.43 9.19 3.15
CA ASN A 62 2.75 8.57 3.27
C ASN A 62 3.54 9.15 4.45
N LEU A 63 3.52 10.47 4.65
CA LEU A 63 4.14 11.09 5.81
C LEU A 63 3.51 10.58 7.10
N TYR A 64 2.19 10.58 7.21
CA TYR A 64 1.48 10.11 8.39
C TYR A 64 1.83 8.66 8.74
N ASN A 65 1.82 7.76 7.75
CA ASN A 65 2.14 6.36 7.97
C ASN A 65 3.60 6.13 8.38
N ASN A 66 4.54 6.84 7.76
CA ASN A 66 5.96 6.71 8.06
C ASN A 66 6.35 7.44 9.35
N LEU A 67 5.73 8.59 9.63
CA LEU A 67 5.97 9.33 10.86
C LEU A 67 5.58 8.51 12.11
N SER A 68 4.49 7.75 12.03
CA SER A 68 4.07 6.85 13.11
C SER A 68 5.15 5.82 13.45
N VAL A 69 5.79 5.23 12.44
CA VAL A 69 6.90 4.28 12.62
C VAL A 69 8.13 4.96 13.20
N LEU A 70 8.46 6.15 12.70
CA LEU A 70 9.60 6.94 13.19
C LEU A 70 9.41 7.35 14.67
N LEU A 71 8.25 7.91 15.01
CA LEU A 71 7.94 8.32 16.38
C LEU A 71 7.96 7.11 17.33
N LEU A 72 7.40 5.98 16.91
CA LEU A 72 7.43 4.77 17.72
C LEU A 72 8.86 4.26 17.91
N GLY A 73 9.72 4.34 16.90
CA GLY A 73 11.13 3.99 17.02
C GLY A 73 11.89 4.90 17.99
N PHE A 74 11.62 6.22 17.96
CA PHE A 74 12.27 7.19 18.87
C PHE A 74 11.81 7.06 20.33
N PHE A 75 10.52 6.84 20.56
CA PHE A 75 9.95 6.83 21.91
C PHE A 75 9.75 5.43 22.49
N GLY A 76 9.50 4.42 21.66
CA GLY A 76 9.21 3.06 22.07
C GLY A 76 10.39 2.08 21.91
N GLY A 77 11.41 2.48 21.17
CA GLY A 77 12.58 1.65 20.86
C GLY A 77 12.30 0.57 19.80
N ASP A 78 13.35 -0.18 19.48
CA ASP A 78 13.33 -1.16 18.38
C ASP A 78 12.32 -2.31 18.61
N THR A 79 12.16 -2.75 19.85
CA THR A 79 11.22 -3.84 20.18
C THR A 79 9.76 -3.43 19.93
N ALA A 80 9.36 -2.23 20.38
CA ALA A 80 8.01 -1.72 20.16
C ALA A 80 7.74 -1.51 18.66
N ASN A 81 8.73 -1.02 17.93
CA ASN A 81 8.65 -0.84 16.49
C ASN A 81 8.51 -2.18 15.75
N GLY A 82 9.25 -3.21 16.18
CA GLY A 82 9.16 -4.56 15.65
C GLY A 82 7.78 -5.19 15.86
N ILE A 83 7.22 -5.07 17.06
CA ILE A 83 5.86 -5.53 17.42
C ILE A 83 4.80 -4.83 16.57
N TYR A 84 4.89 -3.52 16.44
CA TYR A 84 3.98 -2.72 15.63
C TYR A 84 4.04 -3.12 14.16
N TYR A 85 5.25 -3.29 13.63
CA TYR A 85 5.45 -3.71 12.24
C TYR A 85 4.88 -5.10 11.96
N ALA A 86 5.11 -6.06 12.86
CA ALA A 86 4.57 -7.42 12.76
C ALA A 86 3.02 -7.39 12.73
N GLY A 87 2.39 -6.62 13.62
CA GLY A 87 0.93 -6.49 13.66
C GLY A 87 0.34 -5.85 12.41
N ARG A 88 1.03 -4.86 11.80
CA ARG A 88 0.56 -4.20 10.57
C ARG A 88 0.74 -5.03 9.30
N LYS A 89 1.68 -5.96 9.28
CA LYS A 89 2.08 -6.66 8.06
C LYS A 89 0.91 -7.36 7.34
N PHE A 90 0.09 -8.09 8.07
CA PHE A 90 -1.06 -8.80 7.49
C PHE A 90 -2.15 -7.82 7.02
N GLY A 91 -2.38 -6.74 7.75
CA GLY A 91 -3.28 -5.68 7.32
C GLY A 91 -2.84 -5.02 6.02
N GLN A 92 -1.54 -4.79 5.84
CA GLN A 92 -0.99 -4.26 4.60
C GLN A 92 -1.18 -5.22 3.42
N VAL A 93 -0.99 -6.53 3.64
CA VAL A 93 -1.26 -7.53 2.60
C VAL A 93 -2.73 -7.53 2.20
N ALA A 94 -3.64 -7.55 3.17
CA ALA A 94 -5.07 -7.49 2.91
C ALA A 94 -5.48 -6.20 2.18
N TYR A 95 -4.94 -5.05 2.60
CA TYR A 95 -5.13 -3.78 1.91
C TYR A 95 -4.65 -3.82 0.45
N SER A 96 -3.50 -4.44 0.18
CA SER A 96 -2.97 -4.58 -1.18
C SER A 96 -3.90 -5.40 -2.08
N VAL A 97 -4.52 -6.46 -1.54
CA VAL A 97 -5.52 -7.25 -2.27
C VAL A 97 -6.75 -6.41 -2.60
N LEU A 98 -7.30 -5.68 -1.62
CA LEU A 98 -8.47 -4.81 -1.82
C LEU A 98 -8.17 -3.68 -2.81
N ASN A 99 -6.99 -3.08 -2.72
CA ASN A 99 -6.56 -2.03 -3.64
C ASN A 99 -6.41 -2.56 -5.07
N THR A 100 -5.92 -3.78 -5.23
CA THR A 100 -5.85 -4.43 -6.55
C THR A 100 -7.26 -4.63 -7.14
N LEU A 101 -8.21 -5.09 -6.34
CA LEU A 101 -9.61 -5.18 -6.78
C LEU A 101 -10.15 -3.82 -7.21
N THR A 102 -9.95 -2.80 -6.39
CA THR A 102 -10.36 -1.42 -6.71
C THR A 102 -9.78 -0.95 -8.05
N ASN A 103 -8.49 -1.12 -8.25
CA ASN A 103 -7.80 -0.70 -9.48
C ASN A 103 -8.29 -1.45 -10.74
N VAL A 104 -8.64 -2.72 -10.61
CA VAL A 104 -9.18 -3.52 -11.72
C VAL A 104 -10.59 -3.07 -12.09
N PHE A 105 -11.44 -2.78 -11.10
CA PHE A 105 -12.83 -2.38 -11.35
C PHE A 105 -12.98 -0.90 -11.70
N PHE A 106 -12.06 -0.04 -11.30
CA PHE A 106 -12.11 1.40 -11.51
C PHE A 106 -12.37 1.84 -12.97
N PRO A 107 -11.64 1.33 -14.00
CA PRO A 107 -11.89 1.72 -15.39
C PRO A 107 -13.28 1.28 -15.91
N TYR A 108 -13.85 0.25 -15.31
CA TYR A 108 -15.18 -0.22 -15.66
C TYR A 108 -16.26 0.64 -15.01
N LEU A 109 -16.09 0.98 -13.74
CA LEU A 109 -17.04 1.79 -12.97
C LEU A 109 -17.12 3.24 -13.49
N SER A 110 -15.98 3.81 -13.92
CA SER A 110 -15.94 5.16 -14.51
C SER A 110 -16.75 5.27 -15.81
N ARG A 111 -17.00 4.15 -16.50
CA ARG A 111 -17.82 4.10 -17.72
C ARG A 111 -19.28 3.73 -17.47
N LYS A 112 -19.55 3.05 -16.34
CA LYS A 112 -20.89 2.51 -16.01
C LYS A 112 -21.21 2.71 -14.54
N ILE A 113 -21.66 3.91 -14.20
CA ILE A 113 -21.96 4.34 -12.82
C ILE A 113 -23.07 3.48 -12.16
N GLU A 114 -23.97 2.93 -12.96
CA GLU A 114 -25.06 2.04 -12.49
C GLU A 114 -24.56 0.83 -11.66
N TYR A 115 -23.37 0.32 -11.96
CA TYR A 115 -22.77 -0.82 -11.24
C TYR A 115 -22.03 -0.44 -9.97
N HIS A 116 -21.92 0.85 -9.65
CA HIS A 116 -21.19 1.30 -8.48
C HIS A 116 -21.77 0.73 -7.17
N SER A 117 -23.10 0.69 -7.03
CA SER A 117 -23.77 0.14 -5.85
C SER A 117 -23.48 -1.36 -5.66
N LEU A 118 -23.47 -2.12 -6.75
CA LEU A 118 -23.14 -3.55 -6.72
C LEU A 118 -21.67 -3.77 -6.33
N TYR A 119 -20.77 -3.01 -6.94
CA TYR A 119 -19.34 -3.03 -6.62
C TYR A 119 -19.10 -2.65 -5.14
N ALA A 120 -19.75 -1.59 -4.65
CA ALA A 120 -19.61 -1.15 -3.26
C ALA A 120 -20.00 -2.27 -2.28
N LYS A 121 -21.14 -2.91 -2.49
CA LYS A 121 -21.60 -4.03 -1.66
C LYS A 121 -20.63 -5.22 -1.71
N PHE A 122 -20.15 -5.57 -2.90
CA PHE A 122 -19.19 -6.65 -3.08
C PHE A 122 -17.87 -6.35 -2.39
N ASN A 123 -17.29 -5.17 -2.62
CA ASN A 123 -16.00 -4.77 -2.06
C ASN A 123 -16.07 -4.64 -0.53
N LEU A 124 -17.15 -4.05 0.00
CA LEU A 124 -17.38 -3.98 1.45
C LEU A 124 -17.60 -5.36 2.06
N GLY A 125 -18.29 -6.27 1.37
CA GLY A 125 -18.43 -7.66 1.80
C GLY A 125 -17.10 -8.39 1.88
N VAL A 126 -16.25 -8.26 0.86
CA VAL A 126 -14.92 -8.86 0.82
C VAL A 126 -14.03 -8.26 1.91
N SER A 127 -14.05 -6.93 2.11
CA SER A 127 -13.25 -6.29 3.16
C SER A 127 -13.75 -6.65 4.56
N GLY A 128 -15.08 -6.76 4.75
CA GLY A 128 -15.67 -7.19 6.00
C GLY A 128 -15.27 -8.61 6.39
N LEU A 129 -15.37 -9.52 5.41
CA LEU A 129 -14.94 -10.91 5.62
C LEU A 129 -13.44 -10.99 5.88
N GLY A 130 -12.61 -10.30 5.10
CA GLY A 130 -11.17 -10.24 5.29
C GLY A 130 -10.77 -9.68 6.66
N SER A 131 -11.42 -8.58 7.07
CA SER A 131 -11.22 -7.98 8.39
C SER A 131 -11.61 -8.94 9.53
N LEU A 132 -12.73 -9.63 9.40
CA LEU A 132 -13.19 -10.63 10.38
C LEU A 132 -12.21 -11.80 10.49
N ILE A 133 -11.75 -12.32 9.36
CA ILE A 133 -10.75 -13.39 9.30
C ILE A 133 -9.46 -12.94 10.01
N LEU A 134 -8.93 -11.77 9.67
CA LEU A 134 -7.72 -11.23 10.31
C LEU A 134 -7.91 -11.03 11.81
N PHE A 135 -9.08 -10.54 12.25
CA PHE A 135 -9.36 -10.30 13.65
C PHE A 135 -9.44 -11.60 14.47
N VAL A 136 -10.16 -12.60 13.97
CA VAL A 136 -10.34 -13.90 14.64
C VAL A 136 -9.05 -14.71 14.63
N PHE A 137 -8.38 -14.79 13.48
CA PHE A 137 -7.16 -15.56 13.32
C PHE A 137 -5.87 -14.80 13.70
N ALA A 138 -5.97 -13.57 14.22
CA ALA A 138 -4.82 -12.78 14.63
C ALA A 138 -3.84 -13.56 15.55
N PRO A 139 -4.26 -14.29 16.59
CA PRO A 139 -3.35 -15.02 17.45
C PRO A 139 -2.61 -16.13 16.69
N LEU A 140 -3.31 -16.83 15.80
CA LEU A 140 -2.73 -17.91 15.00
C LEU A 140 -1.69 -17.36 14.01
N LEU A 141 -2.03 -16.29 13.30
CA LEU A 141 -1.15 -15.65 12.31
C LEU A 141 0.13 -15.11 12.96
N ILE A 142 -0.01 -14.39 14.07
CA ILE A 142 1.16 -13.82 14.75
C ILE A 142 2.07 -14.93 15.29
N ARG A 143 1.53 -15.92 15.98
CA ARG A 143 2.35 -17.02 16.53
C ARG A 143 3.02 -17.85 15.45
N LEU A 144 2.30 -18.14 14.35
CA LEU A 144 2.82 -18.97 13.26
C LEU A 144 3.98 -18.29 12.50
N PHE A 145 3.86 -16.98 12.23
CA PHE A 145 4.82 -16.27 11.37
C PHE A 145 5.91 -15.53 12.15
N PHE A 146 5.62 -15.05 13.36
CA PHE A 146 6.55 -14.23 14.16
C PHE A 146 7.00 -14.90 15.45
N GLY A 147 6.28 -15.94 15.91
CA GLY A 147 6.60 -16.67 17.13
C GLY A 147 5.99 -16.04 18.40
N GLU A 148 6.26 -16.71 19.54
CA GLU A 148 5.61 -16.34 20.82
C GLU A 148 6.05 -14.99 21.39
N GLY A 149 7.25 -14.53 21.06
CA GLY A 149 7.77 -13.22 21.49
C GLY A 149 7.02 -12.00 20.97
N TYR A 150 6.11 -12.19 20.00
CA TYR A 150 5.31 -11.13 19.38
C TYR A 150 3.85 -11.10 19.83
N GLY A 151 3.54 -11.60 21.05
CA GLY A 151 2.17 -11.65 21.56
C GLY A 151 1.43 -10.32 21.50
N ASP A 152 2.10 -9.21 21.82
CA ASP A 152 1.51 -7.86 21.79
C ASP A 152 1.13 -7.39 20.38
N ALA A 153 1.74 -7.96 19.33
CA ALA A 153 1.37 -7.67 17.94
C ALA A 153 -0.05 -8.15 17.58
N ILE A 154 -0.63 -9.07 18.34
CA ILE A 154 -2.02 -9.54 18.17
C ILE A 154 -3.01 -8.38 18.30
N ILE A 155 -2.82 -7.52 19.30
CA ILE A 155 -3.67 -6.35 19.52
C ILE A 155 -3.53 -5.38 18.35
N VAL A 156 -2.30 -5.14 17.91
CA VAL A 156 -2.02 -4.27 16.77
C VAL A 156 -2.68 -4.81 15.49
N LEU A 157 -2.60 -6.12 15.24
CA LEU A 157 -3.26 -6.74 14.08
C LEU A 157 -4.79 -6.62 14.15
N ARG A 158 -5.40 -6.79 15.33
CA ARG A 158 -6.85 -6.62 15.51
C ARG A 158 -7.31 -5.19 15.24
N ILE A 159 -6.57 -4.21 15.75
CA ILE A 159 -6.84 -2.78 15.49
C ILE A 159 -6.68 -2.50 13.98
N THR A 160 -5.64 -3.01 13.35
CA THR A 160 -5.39 -2.84 11.91
C THR A 160 -6.48 -3.52 11.08
N ALA A 161 -6.95 -4.70 11.47
CA ALA A 161 -8.06 -5.39 10.82
C ALA A 161 -9.35 -4.58 10.88
N PHE A 162 -9.64 -3.95 12.02
CA PHE A 162 -10.78 -3.05 12.16
C PHE A 162 -10.64 -1.79 11.30
N ALA A 163 -9.45 -1.17 11.31
CA ALA A 163 -9.15 0.01 10.51
C ALA A 163 -9.25 -0.27 9.00
N LEU A 164 -8.99 -1.50 8.55
CA LEU A 164 -9.10 -1.92 7.16
C LEU A 164 -10.51 -1.67 6.58
N LEU A 165 -11.57 -1.87 7.38
CA LEU A 165 -12.95 -1.60 6.96
C LEU A 165 -13.15 -0.13 6.61
N PHE A 166 -12.71 0.78 7.49
CA PHE A 166 -12.88 2.22 7.27
C PHE A 166 -12.04 2.72 6.09
N THR A 167 -10.80 2.23 5.98
CA THR A 167 -9.93 2.59 4.85
C THR A 167 -10.54 2.13 3.53
N ASN A 168 -11.18 0.95 3.52
CA ASN A 168 -11.83 0.46 2.32
C ASN A 168 -13.15 1.23 2.02
N MET A 169 -13.89 1.64 3.03
CA MET A 169 -15.06 2.52 2.86
C MET A 169 -14.66 3.86 2.22
N ASP A 170 -13.56 4.46 2.66
CA ASP A 170 -13.00 5.67 2.04
C ASP A 170 -12.64 5.43 0.57
N SER A 171 -12.01 4.31 0.24
CA SER A 171 -11.69 3.96 -1.15
C SER A 171 -12.94 3.80 -2.02
N VAL A 172 -13.97 3.12 -1.52
CA VAL A 172 -15.20 2.83 -2.27
C VAL A 172 -16.07 4.08 -2.45
N TYR A 173 -16.28 4.86 -1.40
CA TYR A 173 -17.19 6.02 -1.41
C TYR A 173 -16.47 7.36 -1.64
N GLY A 174 -15.21 7.47 -1.24
CA GLY A 174 -14.41 8.67 -1.43
C GLY A 174 -13.81 8.75 -2.82
N GLN A 175 -12.90 7.82 -3.12
CA GLN A 175 -12.13 7.90 -4.37
C GLN A 175 -12.93 7.48 -5.61
N ASN A 176 -13.77 6.45 -5.51
CA ASN A 176 -14.47 5.89 -6.67
C ASN A 176 -15.84 6.53 -6.94
N TYR A 177 -16.40 7.28 -6.00
CA TYR A 177 -17.71 7.90 -6.15
C TYR A 177 -17.65 9.36 -6.64
N LEU A 178 -16.49 10.02 -6.46
CA LEU A 178 -16.29 11.43 -6.82
C LEU A 178 -15.83 11.62 -8.28
N ILE A 179 -15.83 10.57 -9.09
CA ILE A 179 -15.52 10.58 -10.51
C ILE A 179 -16.81 10.45 -11.31
#